data_67829a8ade8351538d52f86de21fd379
#
_entry.id   67829a8ade8351538d52f86de21fd379
#
_cell.length_a   1.000
_cell.length_b   1.000
_cell.length_c   1.000
_cell.angle_alpha   90.00
_cell.angle_beta   90.00
_cell.angle_gamma   90.00
#
_symmetry.space_group_name_H-M   'P 1'
#
loop_
_entity.id
_entity.type
_entity.pdbx_description
1 polymer ?
#
loop_
_entity_poly.entity_id
_entity_poly.type
_entity_poly.pdbx_seq_one_letter_code
_entity_poly.pdbx_strand_id
1 'polypeptide(L)'
;MASKPTRRKAAGRTATRSARAKSRAVVRDKAAAPDKGERAGKLTLTRGDETFTFSERLPLLPLREVVVFPYMTIPLLVGRLPSINAVEKAAARDRVLFVTAQKRGDVADPQHQELFETGTIVRVLQLFRLPD
;
A
#
# COMPACT_ATOMS: atom_id res chain seq x y z
N MET A 1 -19.75 46.53 -74.16
CA MET A 1 -18.59 47.35 -73.88
C MET A 1 -18.00 46.77 -72.59
N ALA A 2 -17.00 45.95 -72.73
CA ALA A 2 -15.62 46.31 -72.48
C ALA A 2 -15.46 46.55 -70.93
N SER A 3 -14.65 45.92 -70.12
CA SER A 3 -13.36 45.33 -70.36
C SER A 3 -12.98 44.53 -69.15
N LYS A 4 -12.34 43.44 -69.31
CA LYS A 4 -11.27 42.88 -68.52
C LYS A 4 -10.13 43.87 -68.35
N PRO A 5 -9.13 43.70 -67.46
CA PRO A 5 -8.51 42.43 -67.09
C PRO A 5 -7.80 42.38 -65.69
N THR A 6 -7.44 41.16 -65.36
CA THR A 6 -6.11 40.67 -64.94
C THR A 6 -5.52 41.19 -63.65
N ARG A 7 -5.03 40.38 -62.75
CA ARG A 7 -3.77 39.62 -62.75
C ARG A 7 -3.41 39.19 -61.34
N ARG A 8 -3.23 37.90 -61.15
CA ARG A 8 -1.97 37.26 -60.74
C ARG A 8 -1.27 37.80 -59.47
N LYS A 9 -1.11 37.00 -58.51
CA LYS A 9 0.08 36.13 -58.22
C LYS A 9 -0.13 35.53 -56.85
N ALA A 10 -0.16 34.29 -56.71
CA ALA A 10 0.93 33.33 -56.59
C ALA A 10 1.66 33.38 -55.23
N ALA A 11 1.61 32.22 -54.68
CA ALA A 11 2.64 31.59 -53.92
C ALA A 11 2.93 32.11 -52.50
N GLY A 12 2.64 31.23 -51.62
CA GLY A 12 3.18 31.30 -50.24
C GLY A 12 2.90 29.95 -49.58
N ARG A 13 3.65 28.97 -50.08
CA ARG A 13 3.82 27.69 -49.38
C ARG A 13 4.51 27.98 -48.05
N THR A 14 3.89 27.74 -46.98
CA THR A 14 4.63 27.30 -45.77
C THR A 14 3.78 26.29 -45.05
N ALA A 15 4.11 25.05 -45.27
CA ALA A 15 3.70 23.95 -44.46
C ALA A 15 4.38 24.07 -43.10
N THR A 16 3.67 24.57 -42.15
CA THR A 16 4.09 24.42 -40.74
C THR A 16 3.53 23.10 -40.25
N ARG A 17 4.41 22.14 -40.29
CA ARG A 17 4.32 20.89 -39.60
C ARG A 17 4.11 21.19 -38.11
N SER A 18 2.88 21.23 -37.66
CA SER A 18 2.56 21.20 -36.25
C SER A 18 2.97 19.83 -35.71
N ALA A 19 4.12 19.82 -35.12
CA ALA A 19 4.60 18.70 -34.33
C ALA A 19 3.65 18.53 -33.15
N ARG A 20 2.82 17.51 -33.27
CA ARG A 20 1.96 17.00 -32.20
C ARG A 20 2.87 16.49 -31.08
N ALA A 21 3.22 17.37 -30.17
CA ALA A 21 3.89 17.03 -28.95
C ALA A 21 2.94 16.10 -28.17
N LYS A 22 3.23 14.82 -28.22
CA LYS A 22 2.68 13.84 -27.29
C LYS A 22 3.16 14.21 -25.91
N SER A 23 2.37 14.95 -25.18
CA SER A 23 2.55 15.10 -23.74
C SER A 23 2.35 13.73 -23.11
N ARG A 24 3.44 13.06 -22.92
CA ARG A 24 3.53 11.87 -22.10
C ARG A 24 3.29 12.34 -20.67
N ALA A 25 2.06 12.17 -20.20
CA ALA A 25 1.75 12.33 -18.80
C ALA A 25 2.60 11.31 -18.04
N VAL A 26 3.69 11.80 -17.46
CA VAL A 26 4.42 11.07 -16.44
C VAL A 26 3.52 11.11 -15.23
N VAL A 27 2.79 10.03 -15.01
CA VAL A 27 2.19 9.74 -13.72
C VAL A 27 3.39 9.64 -12.76
N ARG A 28 3.68 10.72 -12.11
CA ARG A 28 4.54 10.69 -10.93
C ARG A 28 3.69 9.99 -9.87
N ASP A 29 3.96 8.72 -9.67
CA ASP A 29 3.64 8.06 -8.42
C ASP A 29 4.17 8.96 -7.31
N LYS A 30 3.24 9.60 -6.63
CA LYS A 30 3.52 10.37 -5.43
C LYS A 30 3.82 9.33 -4.36
N ALA A 31 5.08 8.88 -4.36
CA ALA A 31 5.60 8.11 -3.25
C ALA A 31 5.28 8.92 -2.00
N ALA A 32 4.44 8.36 -1.15
CA ALA A 32 4.16 8.93 0.15
C ALA A 32 5.51 9.19 0.81
N ALA A 33 5.72 10.42 1.27
CA ALA A 33 6.94 10.79 1.97
C ALA A 33 7.15 9.80 3.11
N PRO A 34 8.36 9.27 3.30
CA PRO A 34 8.62 8.37 4.41
C PRO A 34 8.35 9.11 5.70
N ASP A 35 7.48 8.55 6.51
CA ASP A 35 7.20 9.00 7.86
C ASP A 35 8.52 9.10 8.61
N LYS A 36 8.80 10.26 9.23
CA LYS A 36 10.07 10.58 9.90
C LYS A 36 10.45 9.66 11.08
N GLY A 37 9.70 8.56 11.28
CA GLY A 37 9.95 7.52 12.27
C GLY A 37 10.72 6.30 11.76
N GLU A 38 11.08 6.23 10.48
CA GLU A 38 11.50 5.00 9.80
C GLU A 38 13.01 4.78 9.74
N ARG A 39 13.68 4.95 10.87
CA ARG A 39 15.00 4.32 11.10
C ARG A 39 14.83 2.98 11.84
N ALA A 40 13.81 2.23 11.50
CA ALA A 40 13.66 0.88 12.01
C ALA A 40 14.66 -0.02 11.28
N GLY A 41 15.44 -0.77 12.03
CA GLY A 41 16.29 -1.83 11.51
C GLY A 41 15.47 -2.82 10.69
N LYS A 42 16.12 -3.53 9.79
CA LYS A 42 15.52 -4.65 9.08
C LYS A 42 15.90 -5.94 9.81
N LEU A 43 14.90 -6.77 10.07
CA LEU A 43 15.08 -8.10 10.61
C LEU A 43 14.92 -9.12 9.49
N THR A 44 15.71 -10.18 9.58
CA THR A 44 15.65 -11.28 8.62
C THR A 44 15.32 -12.56 9.37
N LEU A 45 14.26 -13.22 8.95
CA LEU A 45 13.86 -14.54 9.42
C LEU A 45 14.05 -15.56 8.31
N THR A 46 14.77 -16.62 8.59
CA THR A 46 14.93 -17.75 7.68
C THR A 46 14.06 -18.91 8.15
N ARG A 47 13.26 -19.44 7.25
CA ARG A 47 12.40 -20.59 7.48
C ARG A 47 12.64 -21.61 6.36
N GLY A 48 13.36 -22.68 6.67
CA GLY A 48 13.80 -23.61 5.62
C GLY A 48 14.62 -22.87 4.57
N ASP A 49 14.22 -22.94 3.32
CA ASP A 49 14.89 -22.26 2.21
C ASP A 49 14.35 -20.84 1.95
N GLU A 50 13.30 -20.43 2.66
CA GLU A 50 12.70 -19.10 2.52
C GLU A 50 13.28 -18.12 3.53
N THR A 51 13.68 -16.96 3.03
CA THR A 51 14.19 -15.85 3.84
C THR A 51 13.24 -14.67 3.73
N PHE A 52 12.74 -14.20 4.87
CA PHE A 52 11.84 -13.06 4.96
C PHE A 52 12.56 -11.89 5.61
N THR A 53 12.57 -10.75 4.92
CA THR A 53 13.11 -9.51 5.47
C THR A 53 11.95 -8.55 5.72
N PHE A 54 11.87 -8.00 6.93
CA PHE A 54 10.82 -7.09 7.33
C PHE A 54 11.35 -6.00 8.27
N SER A 55 10.59 -4.96 8.46
CA SER A 55 10.94 -3.87 9.38
C SER A 55 10.88 -4.34 10.84
N GLU A 56 11.81 -3.87 11.66
CA GLU A 56 11.81 -4.11 13.12
C GLU A 56 10.53 -3.60 13.79
N ARG A 57 9.92 -2.53 13.22
CA ARG A 57 8.63 -2.01 13.69
C ARG A 57 7.50 -2.57 12.84
N LEU A 58 6.77 -3.49 13.41
CA LEU A 58 5.63 -4.13 12.77
C LEU A 58 4.31 -3.51 13.23
N PRO A 59 3.31 -3.42 12.34
CA PRO A 59 1.95 -3.14 12.77
C PRO A 59 1.47 -4.22 13.74
N LEU A 60 0.76 -3.81 14.78
CA LEU A 60 0.23 -4.70 15.80
C LEU A 60 -1.24 -5.00 15.53
N LEU A 61 -1.61 -6.28 15.57
CA LEU A 61 -2.99 -6.74 15.47
C LEU A 61 -3.39 -7.48 16.75
N PRO A 62 -4.18 -6.86 17.62
CA PRO A 62 -4.71 -7.52 18.81
C PRO A 62 -5.88 -8.44 18.46
N LEU A 63 -5.83 -9.69 18.93
CA LEU A 63 -6.87 -10.69 18.77
C LEU A 63 -7.61 -10.92 20.10
N ARG A 64 -8.94 -11.07 20.03
CA ARG A 64 -9.76 -11.24 21.22
C ARG A 64 -9.79 -12.68 21.72
N GLU A 65 -10.17 -13.61 20.86
CA GLU A 65 -10.51 -14.99 21.25
C GLU A 65 -9.71 -16.02 20.47
N VAL A 66 -8.71 -15.56 19.72
CA VAL A 66 -7.91 -16.43 18.88
C VAL A 66 -6.44 -16.25 19.22
N VAL A 67 -5.74 -17.35 19.35
CA VAL A 67 -4.29 -17.40 19.47
C VAL A 67 -3.73 -17.99 18.18
N VAL A 68 -2.76 -17.30 17.61
CA VAL A 68 -2.09 -17.74 16.39
C VAL A 68 -0.73 -18.31 16.72
N PHE A 69 -0.54 -19.59 16.40
CA PHE A 69 0.74 -20.25 16.55
C PHE A 69 1.56 -20.19 15.25
N PRO A 70 2.88 -20.32 15.34
CA PRO A 70 3.71 -20.46 14.15
C PRO A 70 3.24 -21.61 13.25
N TYR A 71 3.35 -21.42 11.94
CA TYR A 71 2.95 -22.38 10.90
C TYR A 71 1.44 -22.59 10.70
N MET A 72 0.61 -21.84 11.39
CA MET A 72 -0.83 -21.85 11.13
C MET A 72 -1.21 -20.88 10.01
N THR A 73 -2.18 -21.30 9.20
CA THR A 73 -2.88 -20.42 8.25
C THR A 73 -4.34 -20.37 8.67
N ILE A 74 -4.81 -19.19 9.03
CA ILE A 74 -6.18 -19.01 9.52
C ILE A 74 -6.83 -17.81 8.84
N PRO A 75 -8.13 -17.87 8.54
CA PRO A 75 -8.89 -16.70 8.15
C PRO A 75 -9.20 -15.85 9.38
N LEU A 76 -9.00 -14.55 9.30
CA LEU A 76 -9.32 -13.59 10.34
C LEU A 76 -10.30 -12.55 9.81
N LEU A 77 -11.38 -12.35 10.56
CA LEU A 77 -12.31 -11.25 10.32
C LEU A 77 -11.86 -10.03 11.14
N VAL A 78 -11.54 -8.94 10.46
CA VAL A 78 -11.06 -7.71 11.08
C VAL A 78 -12.11 -6.63 10.89
N GLY A 79 -12.74 -6.21 12.00
CA GLY A 79 -13.82 -5.22 11.97
C GLY A 79 -13.50 -3.91 12.69
N ARG A 80 -12.44 -3.85 13.51
CA ARG A 80 -12.08 -2.64 14.26
C ARG A 80 -11.20 -1.72 13.41
N LEU A 81 -11.48 -0.42 13.41
CA LEU A 81 -10.71 0.56 12.63
C LEU A 81 -9.20 0.52 12.90
N PRO A 82 -8.71 0.47 14.16
CA PRO A 82 -7.28 0.36 14.41
C PRO A 82 -6.67 -0.92 13.83
N SER A 83 -7.39 -2.02 13.89
CA SER A 83 -6.97 -3.31 13.33
C SER A 83 -6.97 -3.31 11.81
N ILE A 84 -7.97 -2.71 11.17
CA ILE A 84 -8.03 -2.53 9.72
C ILE A 84 -6.83 -1.70 9.26
N ASN A 85 -6.57 -0.57 9.91
CA ASN A 85 -5.43 0.29 9.61
C ASN A 85 -4.08 -0.45 9.76
N ALA A 86 -3.95 -1.30 10.79
CA ALA A 86 -2.75 -2.11 10.98
C ALA A 86 -2.54 -3.10 9.83
N VAL A 87 -3.59 -3.80 9.40
CA VAL A 87 -3.54 -4.74 8.28
C VAL A 87 -3.26 -4.03 6.96
N GLU A 88 -3.88 -2.87 6.72
CA GLU A 88 -3.63 -2.07 5.51
C GLU A 88 -2.18 -1.55 5.47
N LYS A 89 -1.65 -1.07 6.59
CA LYS A 89 -0.24 -0.67 6.70
C LYS A 89 0.70 -1.84 6.42
N ALA A 90 0.39 -3.03 6.94
CA ALA A 90 1.15 -4.23 6.65
C ALA A 90 1.09 -4.59 5.17
N ALA A 91 -0.10 -4.58 4.58
CA ALA A 91 -0.32 -4.92 3.16
C ALA A 91 0.40 -3.96 2.19
N ALA A 92 0.51 -2.69 2.56
CA ALA A 92 1.23 -1.67 1.79
C ALA A 92 2.77 -1.78 1.86
N ARG A 93 3.29 -2.59 2.79
CA ARG A 93 4.73 -2.79 3.02
C ARG A 93 5.11 -4.25 2.76
N ASP A 94 5.66 -4.88 3.78
CA ASP A 94 6.23 -6.23 3.70
C ASP A 94 5.18 -7.34 3.84
N ARG A 95 3.91 -6.98 4.02
CA ARG A 95 2.79 -7.89 4.33
C ARG A 95 3.01 -8.67 5.64
N VAL A 96 3.81 -8.14 6.54
CA VAL A 96 4.15 -8.75 7.82
C VAL A 96 3.58 -7.90 8.94
N LEU A 97 3.00 -8.55 9.93
CA LEU A 97 2.47 -7.91 11.13
C LEU A 97 2.69 -8.79 12.36
N PHE A 98 2.64 -8.17 13.52
CA PHE A 98 2.72 -8.86 14.79
C PHE A 98 1.33 -9.06 15.36
N VAL A 99 0.99 -10.30 15.68
CA VAL A 99 -0.31 -10.69 16.22
C VAL A 99 -0.14 -11.13 17.65
N THR A 100 -0.94 -10.56 18.55
CA THR A 100 -0.96 -10.96 19.97
C THR A 100 -2.39 -11.07 20.48
N ALA A 101 -2.60 -11.90 21.51
CA ALA A 101 -3.89 -12.02 22.15
C ALA A 101 -4.13 -10.89 23.17
N GLN A 102 -5.39 -10.51 23.33
CA GLN A 102 -5.81 -9.66 24.44
C GLN A 102 -5.94 -10.49 25.71
N LYS A 103 -5.55 -9.89 26.85
CA LYS A 103 -5.75 -10.51 28.18
C LYS A 103 -7.23 -10.56 28.56
N ARG A 104 -8.01 -9.59 28.05
CA ARG A 104 -9.44 -9.47 28.28
C ARG A 104 -10.15 -9.23 26.95
N GLY A 105 -11.10 -10.07 26.61
CA GLY A 105 -11.86 -10.01 25.37
C GLY A 105 -12.93 -8.91 25.32
N ASP A 106 -13.35 -8.41 26.48
CA ASP A 106 -14.39 -7.38 26.63
C ASP A 106 -13.91 -5.97 26.26
N VAL A 107 -12.59 -5.72 26.22
CA VAL A 107 -12.03 -4.42 25.93
C VAL A 107 -12.07 -4.15 24.43
N ALA A 108 -12.76 -3.07 24.04
CA ALA A 108 -12.89 -2.70 22.62
C ALA A 108 -11.60 -2.13 22.04
N ASP A 109 -10.88 -1.30 22.79
CA ASP A 109 -9.61 -0.69 22.40
C ASP A 109 -8.53 -0.99 23.44
N PRO A 110 -7.85 -2.14 23.31
CA PRO A 110 -6.90 -2.60 24.30
C PRO A 110 -5.65 -1.73 24.31
N GLN A 111 -5.29 -1.28 25.51
CA GLN A 111 -4.02 -0.62 25.73
C GLN A 111 -2.88 -1.66 25.82
N HIS A 112 -1.66 -1.20 25.73
CA HIS A 112 -0.48 -2.09 25.75
C HIS A 112 -0.45 -3.06 26.95
N GLN A 113 -0.91 -2.62 28.12
CA GLN A 113 -0.96 -3.44 29.34
C GLN A 113 -1.99 -4.58 29.29
N GLU A 114 -2.99 -4.45 28.40
CA GLU A 114 -4.08 -5.42 28.21
C GLU A 114 -3.76 -6.45 27.14
N LEU A 115 -2.59 -6.36 26.55
CA LEU A 115 -2.07 -7.31 25.56
C LEU A 115 -1.03 -8.23 26.19
N PHE A 116 -0.93 -9.45 25.65
CA PHE A 116 0.19 -10.31 25.98
C PHE A 116 1.45 -9.79 25.27
N GLU A 117 2.56 -9.83 25.96
CA GLU A 117 3.87 -9.40 25.43
C GLU A 117 4.40 -10.37 24.39
N THR A 118 3.99 -11.62 24.46
CA THR A 118 4.36 -12.67 23.50
C THR A 118 3.29 -12.80 22.43
N GLY A 119 3.71 -12.82 21.19
CA GLY A 119 2.85 -12.98 20.04
C GLY A 119 3.55 -13.67 18.89
N THR A 120 2.91 -13.68 17.73
CA THR A 120 3.41 -14.36 16.53
C THR A 120 3.57 -13.36 15.39
N ILE A 121 4.70 -13.44 14.70
CA ILE A 121 4.90 -12.71 13.45
C ILE A 121 4.18 -13.49 12.35
N VAL A 122 3.26 -12.83 11.66
CA VAL A 122 2.46 -13.43 10.62
C VAL A 122 2.57 -12.67 9.30
N ARG A 123 2.35 -13.37 8.20
CA ARG A 123 2.31 -12.80 6.86
C ARG A 123 0.90 -12.80 6.33
N VAL A 124 0.45 -11.67 5.80
CA VAL A 124 -0.84 -11.56 5.12
C VAL A 124 -0.74 -12.19 3.74
N LEU A 125 -1.45 -13.29 3.53
CA LEU A 125 -1.49 -14.00 2.26
C LEU A 125 -2.47 -13.32 1.30
N GLN A 126 -3.69 -13.07 1.77
CA GLN A 126 -4.76 -12.45 1.00
C GLN A 126 -5.54 -11.49 1.89
N LEU A 127 -6.04 -10.43 1.30
CA LEU A 127 -6.91 -9.46 1.95
C LEU A 127 -8.16 -9.26 1.09
N PHE A 128 -9.31 -9.50 1.69
CA PHE A 128 -10.60 -9.26 1.06
C PHE A 128 -11.31 -8.14 1.82
N ARG A 129 -11.85 -7.18 1.09
CA ARG A 129 -12.75 -6.18 1.66
C ARG A 129 -14.17 -6.69 1.47
N LEU A 130 -14.89 -6.81 2.56
CA LEU A 130 -16.32 -7.08 2.50
C LEU A 130 -17.05 -5.78 2.14
N PRO A 131 -18.01 -5.82 1.23
CA PRO A 131 -18.88 -4.66 1.00
C PRO A 131 -19.72 -4.44 2.26
N ASP A 132 -19.92 -3.17 2.59
CA ASP A 132 -20.83 -2.76 3.66
C ASP A 132 -22.29 -3.00 3.26
#